data_444dfb0aa7698d999f4a1129dbb5425b
#
_entry.id   444dfb0aa7698d999f4a1129dbb5425b
#
_cell.length_a   1.000
_cell.length_b   1.000
_cell.length_c   1.000
_cell.angle_alpha   90.00
_cell.angle_beta   90.00
_cell.angle_gamma   90.00
#
_symmetry.space_group_name_H-M   'P 1'
#
loop_
_entity.id
_entity.type
_entity.pdbx_description
1 polymer ?
#
loop_
_entity_poly.entity_id
_entity_poly.type
_entity_poly.pdbx_seq_one_letter_code
_entity_poly.pdbx_strand_id
1 'polypeptide(L)'
;MWGELEAAKVYLALGPTDLRRSINGLSLLVSEVLEADPFSESWFVFCNRKRDKLKILHWQGAGFWLHYRRLERGRFGWPQASEQPASLEITHRELRWLLDGLALEQPRAHRPLRYRLAG
;
A
#
# COMPACT_ATOMS: atom_id res chain seq x y z
N MET A 1 -0.68 10.95 21.46
CA MET A 1 -0.75 9.50 21.21
C MET A 1 -1.76 9.15 20.13
N TRP A 2 -3.01 9.55 20.33
CA TRP A 2 -4.00 9.30 19.30
C TRP A 2 -3.65 9.99 17.99
N GLY A 3 -3.08 11.19 18.08
CA GLY A 3 -2.66 11.88 16.89
C GLY A 3 -1.59 11.12 16.12
N GLU A 4 -0.73 10.41 16.84
CA GLU A 4 0.29 9.62 16.17
C GLU A 4 -0.30 8.47 15.38
N LEU A 5 -1.31 7.80 15.96
CA LEU A 5 -1.97 6.72 15.23
C LEU A 5 -2.69 7.26 14.01
N GLU A 6 -3.33 8.42 14.17
CA GLU A 6 -4.03 9.02 13.04
C GLU A 6 -3.09 9.54 11.99
N ALA A 7 -1.88 9.91 12.39
CA ALA A 7 -0.90 10.42 11.45
C ALA A 7 -0.23 9.30 10.64
N ALA A 8 -0.31 8.07 11.09
CA ALA A 8 0.26 6.96 10.34
C ALA A 8 -0.54 6.75 9.06
N LYS A 9 0.11 6.95 7.94
CA LYS A 9 -0.55 6.94 6.65
C LYS A 9 -0.11 5.76 5.84
N VAL A 10 -0.91 5.42 4.84
CA VAL A 10 -0.62 4.31 3.94
C VAL A 10 -0.39 4.88 2.54
N TYR A 11 0.73 4.54 1.96
CA TYR A 11 1.09 4.98 0.61
C TYR A 11 1.32 3.76 -0.26
N LEU A 12 0.71 3.76 -1.44
CA LEU A 12 0.97 2.73 -2.44
C LEU A 12 1.99 3.25 -3.43
N ALA A 13 3.02 2.46 -3.72
CA ALA A 13 3.91 2.76 -4.84
C ALA A 13 3.16 2.39 -6.11
N LEU A 14 2.93 3.35 -7.02
CA LEU A 14 2.02 3.13 -8.13
C LEU A 14 2.82 2.42 -9.21
N GLY A 15 3.53 2.10 -9.68
CA GLY A 15 4.19 1.26 -10.67
C GLY A 15 4.57 -0.07 -10.07
N PRO A 16 4.98 -0.99 -10.90
CA PRO A 16 5.44 -2.28 -10.39
C PRO A 16 6.79 -2.13 -9.70
N THR A 17 6.98 -2.90 -8.65
CA THR A 17 8.20 -2.93 -7.89
C THR A 17 8.81 -4.32 -7.98
N ASP A 18 10.13 -4.39 -8.11
CA ASP A 18 10.85 -5.65 -8.05
C ASP A 18 10.92 -6.09 -6.59
N LEU A 19 10.11 -7.05 -6.22
CA LEU A 19 9.99 -7.47 -4.83
C LEU A 19 11.09 -8.42 -4.38
N ARG A 20 12.10 -8.65 -5.23
CA ARG A 20 13.33 -9.25 -4.72
C ARG A 20 14.03 -8.30 -3.75
N ARG A 21 13.72 -7.02 -3.82
CA ARG A 21 14.21 -6.05 -2.85
C ARG A 21 13.68 -6.37 -1.47
N SER A 22 14.50 -6.11 -0.47
CA SER A 22 14.12 -6.29 0.92
C SER A 22 14.15 -4.93 1.62
N ILE A 23 14.34 -4.92 2.93
CA ILE A 23 14.19 -3.71 3.72
C ILE A 23 15.04 -2.56 3.18
N ASN A 24 16.34 -2.81 2.95
CA ASN A 24 17.22 -1.72 2.51
C ASN A 24 16.83 -1.21 1.13
N GLY A 25 16.56 -2.10 0.20
CA GLY A 25 16.19 -1.69 -1.14
C GLY A 25 14.86 -0.96 -1.18
N LEU A 26 13.89 -1.40 -0.38
CA LEU A 26 12.59 -0.75 -0.35
C LEU A 26 12.65 0.59 0.37
N SER A 27 13.44 0.71 1.44
CA SER A 27 13.57 2.01 2.10
C SER A 27 14.25 3.02 1.18
N LEU A 28 15.17 2.57 0.34
CA LEU A 28 15.78 3.44 -0.65
C LEU A 28 14.76 3.91 -1.67
N LEU A 29 13.87 3.03 -2.11
CA LEU A 29 12.79 3.41 -3.01
C LEU A 29 11.89 4.46 -2.37
N VAL A 30 11.59 4.31 -1.08
CA VAL A 30 10.76 5.29 -0.39
C VAL A 30 11.40 6.66 -0.46
N SER A 31 12.68 6.76 -0.15
CA SER A 31 13.33 8.08 -0.13
C SER A 31 13.58 8.62 -1.52
N GLU A 32 13.97 7.79 -2.48
CA GLU A 32 14.41 8.31 -3.77
C GLU A 32 13.31 8.40 -4.81
N VAL A 33 12.36 7.46 -4.78
CA VAL A 33 11.31 7.44 -5.79
C VAL A 33 10.03 8.05 -5.24
N LEU A 34 9.64 7.66 -4.05
CA LEU A 34 8.41 8.19 -3.46
C LEU A 34 8.65 9.54 -2.77
N GLU A 35 9.90 9.93 -2.61
CA GLU A 35 10.28 11.20 -1.97
C GLU A 35 9.64 11.34 -0.61
N ALA A 36 9.67 10.27 0.16
CA ALA A 36 9.11 10.22 1.49
C ALA A 36 10.18 9.75 2.46
N ASP A 37 9.87 9.82 3.74
CA ASP A 37 10.80 9.41 4.79
C ASP A 37 10.46 7.99 5.23
N PRO A 38 11.35 7.02 4.98
CA PRO A 38 11.05 5.64 5.38
C PRO A 38 10.94 5.45 6.89
N PHE A 39 11.45 6.41 7.67
CA PHE A 39 11.38 6.34 9.13
C PHE A 39 10.16 7.07 9.69
N SER A 40 9.20 7.42 8.86
CA SER A 40 8.08 8.28 9.25
C SER A 40 6.95 7.53 9.93
N GLU A 41 7.05 6.22 10.11
CA GLU A 41 6.00 5.37 10.66
C GLU A 41 4.80 5.21 9.73
N SER A 42 4.91 5.70 8.51
CA SER A 42 3.90 5.42 7.50
C SER A 42 4.09 4.00 6.97
N TRP A 43 3.06 3.51 6.31
CA TRP A 43 3.06 2.17 5.71
C TRP A 43 3.28 2.33 4.23
N PHE A 44 4.34 1.74 3.69
CA PHE A 44 4.67 1.84 2.27
C PHE A 44 4.43 0.48 1.63
N VAL A 45 3.54 0.44 0.63
CA VAL A 45 3.04 -0.79 0.07
C VAL A 45 3.49 -0.90 -1.37
N PHE A 46 4.10 -2.02 -1.71
CA PHE A 46 4.71 -2.26 -3.02
C PHE A 46 4.12 -3.52 -3.61
N CYS A 47 3.91 -3.53 -4.91
CA CYS A 47 3.31 -4.65 -5.60
C CYS A 47 4.16 -5.02 -6.81
N ASN A 48 4.26 -6.31 -7.11
CA ASN A 48 5.04 -6.74 -8.26
C ASN A 48 4.24 -6.55 -9.56
N ARG A 49 4.91 -6.76 -10.69
CA ARG A 49 4.27 -6.54 -11.99
C ARG A 49 3.09 -7.48 -12.22
N LYS A 50 3.18 -8.70 -11.75
CA LYS A 50 2.09 -9.66 -11.92
C LYS A 50 0.93 -9.40 -10.98
N ARG A 51 1.12 -8.56 -9.97
CA ARG A 51 0.09 -8.19 -9.00
C ARG A 51 -0.38 -9.36 -8.16
N ASP A 52 0.49 -10.33 -7.95
CA ASP A 52 0.17 -11.44 -7.07
C ASP A 52 1.00 -11.46 -5.80
N LYS A 53 1.97 -10.54 -5.68
CA LYS A 53 2.82 -10.42 -4.50
C LYS A 53 2.86 -8.98 -4.06
N LEU A 54 2.91 -8.77 -2.75
CA LEU A 54 2.86 -7.45 -2.16
C LEU A 54 3.76 -7.43 -0.94
N LYS A 55 4.49 -6.35 -0.75
CA LYS A 55 5.29 -6.15 0.46
C LYS A 55 4.93 -4.82 1.08
N ILE A 56 4.94 -4.78 2.41
CA ILE A 56 4.68 -3.56 3.17
C ILE A 56 5.88 -3.30 4.05
N LEU A 57 6.45 -2.11 3.89
CA LEU A 57 7.55 -1.64 4.73
C LEU A 57 6.99 -0.64 5.73
N HIS A 58 7.32 -0.84 7.01
CA HIS A 58 6.79 0.00 8.07
C HIS A 58 7.82 0.13 9.18
N TRP A 59 8.20 1.36 9.50
CA TRP A 59 9.10 1.65 10.60
C TRP A 59 8.29 1.86 11.87
N GLN A 60 8.67 1.16 12.92
CA GLN A 60 8.02 1.32 14.20
C GLN A 60 9.02 1.10 15.32
N GLY A 61 9.04 2.02 16.25
CA GLY A 61 9.97 1.90 17.36
C GLY A 61 11.41 1.98 16.89
N ALA A 62 12.14 0.90 16.98
CA ALA A 62 13.54 0.88 16.65
C ALA A 62 13.86 0.00 15.45
N GLY A 63 12.86 -0.36 14.65
CA GLY A 63 13.12 -1.26 13.54
C GLY A 63 12.07 -1.21 12.46
N PHE A 64 12.40 -1.85 11.37
CA PHE A 64 11.47 -2.00 10.26
C PHE A 64 10.72 -3.31 10.36
N TRP A 65 9.44 -3.23 10.04
CA TRP A 65 8.64 -4.39 9.72
C TRP A 65 8.59 -4.54 8.20
N LEU A 66 8.68 -5.76 7.72
CA LEU A 66 8.46 -6.07 6.32
C LEU A 66 7.44 -7.18 6.26
N HIS A 67 6.27 -6.85 5.78
CA HIS A 67 5.18 -7.83 5.64
C HIS A 67 5.13 -8.27 4.20
N TYR A 68 4.88 -9.55 3.98
CA TYR A 68 4.84 -10.12 2.65
C TYR A 68 3.57 -10.93 2.48
N ARG A 69 2.86 -10.70 1.38
CA ARG A 69 1.67 -11.47 1.08
C ARG A 69 1.72 -11.91 -0.38
N ARG A 70 1.46 -13.17 -0.60
CA ARG A 70 1.37 -13.75 -1.93
C ARG A 70 -0.02 -14.33 -2.11
N LEU A 71 -0.71 -13.93 -3.18
CA LEU A 71 -1.99 -14.52 -3.50
C LEU A 71 -1.78 -15.80 -4.28
N GLU A 72 -2.41 -16.87 -3.84
CA GLU A 72 -2.34 -18.13 -4.55
C GLU A 72 -3.27 -18.15 -5.74
N ARG A 73 -4.28 -17.28 -5.73
CA ARG A 73 -5.22 -17.11 -6.84
C ARG A 73 -5.55 -15.64 -6.98
N GLY A 74 -5.76 -15.23 -8.23
CA GLY A 74 -6.17 -13.86 -8.49
C GLY A 74 -5.03 -12.89 -8.37
N ARG A 75 -5.38 -11.63 -8.35
CA ARG A 75 -4.42 -10.53 -8.34
C ARG A 75 -4.93 -9.44 -7.42
N PHE A 76 -3.97 -8.66 -6.89
CA PHE A 76 -4.35 -7.46 -6.18
C PHE A 76 -4.92 -6.44 -7.15
N GLY A 77 -5.98 -5.73 -6.75
CA GLY A 77 -6.57 -4.70 -7.57
C GLY A 77 -5.79 -3.40 -7.51
N TRP A 78 -4.56 -3.42 -8.01
CA TRP A 78 -3.63 -2.31 -7.89
C TRP A 78 -4.05 -1.16 -8.79
N PRO A 79 -4.05 0.08 -8.29
CA PRO A 79 -4.35 1.23 -9.14
C PRO A 79 -3.33 1.35 -10.25
N GLN A 80 -3.77 1.88 -11.38
CA GLN A 80 -2.87 2.04 -12.50
C GLN A 80 -1.82 3.10 -12.20
N ALA A 81 -0.60 2.82 -12.67
CA ALA A 81 0.46 3.79 -12.55
C ALA A 81 0.14 5.00 -13.42
N SER A 82 0.56 6.16 -12.95
CA SER A 82 0.49 7.38 -13.75
C SER A 82 1.85 8.05 -13.63
N GLU A 83 2.08 9.00 -14.51
CA GLU A 83 3.36 9.71 -14.49
C GLU A 83 3.54 10.47 -13.19
N GLN A 84 2.47 10.98 -12.66
CA GLN A 84 2.47 11.74 -11.43
C GLN A 84 1.17 11.46 -10.71
N PRO A 85 1.22 11.22 -9.42
CA PRO A 85 2.41 11.07 -8.57
C PRO A 85 2.93 9.65 -8.59
N ALA A 86 4.10 9.45 -7.96
CA ALA A 86 4.68 8.12 -7.86
C ALA A 86 3.99 7.27 -6.79
N SER A 87 3.25 7.89 -5.90
CA SER A 87 2.57 7.17 -4.84
C SER A 87 1.15 7.69 -4.68
N LEU A 88 0.32 6.88 -4.07
CA LEU A 88 -1.07 7.22 -3.79
C LEU A 88 -1.34 6.97 -2.31
N GLU A 89 -1.82 7.98 -1.62
CA GLU A 89 -2.23 7.80 -0.24
C GLU A 89 -3.60 7.17 -0.18
N ILE A 90 -3.74 6.13 0.63
CA ILE A 90 -5.02 5.45 0.83
C ILE A 90 -5.30 5.34 2.32
N THR A 91 -6.53 4.98 2.66
CA THR A 91 -6.90 4.74 4.03
C THR A 91 -6.52 3.32 4.44
N HIS A 92 -6.50 3.08 5.76
CA HIS A 92 -6.26 1.72 6.25
C HIS A 92 -7.37 0.78 5.82
N ARG A 93 -8.59 1.28 5.68
CA ARG A 93 -9.69 0.46 5.17
C ARG A 93 -9.43 0.04 3.73
N GLU A 94 -8.96 0.99 2.92
CA GLU A 94 -8.64 0.67 1.53
C GLU A 94 -7.50 -0.31 1.43
N LEU A 95 -6.51 -0.21 2.32
CA LEU A 95 -5.45 -1.20 2.36
C LEU A 95 -6.01 -2.57 2.65
N ARG A 96 -6.95 -2.67 3.58
CA ARG A 96 -7.57 -3.95 3.89
C ARG A 96 -8.27 -4.53 2.67
N TRP A 97 -8.98 -3.67 1.91
CA TRP A 97 -9.62 -4.11 0.67
C TRP A 97 -8.60 -4.69 -0.29
N LEU A 98 -7.48 -3.98 -0.48
CA LEU A 98 -6.43 -4.47 -1.36
C LEU A 98 -5.89 -5.82 -0.91
N LEU A 99 -5.65 -5.95 0.38
CA LEU A 99 -5.11 -7.21 0.91
C LEU A 99 -6.07 -8.36 0.68
N ASP A 100 -7.37 -8.08 0.61
CA ASP A 100 -8.39 -9.08 0.34
C ASP A 100 -8.65 -9.29 -1.14
N GLY A 101 -7.87 -8.63 -2.01
CA GLY A 101 -8.00 -8.80 -3.44
C GLY A 101 -9.04 -7.91 -4.10
N LEU A 102 -9.56 -6.92 -3.39
CA LEU A 102 -10.55 -6.01 -3.95
C LEU A 102 -9.86 -4.80 -4.57
N ALA A 103 -10.45 -4.27 -5.63
CA ALA A 103 -9.90 -3.11 -6.31
C ALA A 103 -10.36 -1.84 -5.65
N LEU A 104 -9.46 -0.83 -5.61
CA LEU A 104 -9.79 0.46 -5.02
C LEU A 104 -10.78 1.24 -5.85
N GLU A 105 -10.76 1.04 -7.17
CA GLU A 105 -11.65 1.76 -8.06
C GLU A 105 -13.02 1.14 -8.16
N GLN A 106 -13.30 0.09 -7.40
CA GLN A 106 -14.65 -0.45 -7.43
C GLN A 106 -15.65 0.61 -7.02
N PRO A 107 -16.81 0.63 -7.66
CA PRO A 107 -17.81 1.60 -7.25
C PRO A 107 -18.03 1.48 -5.75
N ARG A 108 -18.04 2.62 -5.12
CA ARG A 108 -18.14 2.62 -3.67
C ARG A 108 -19.44 2.00 -3.30
N ALA A 109 -19.30 1.08 -2.89
CA ALA A 109 -20.37 0.33 -2.72
C ALA A 109 -21.02 0.69 -1.49
N HIS A 110 -20.16 1.39 -2.61
CA HIS A 110 -20.06 1.87 -2.52
C HIS A 110 -20.54 2.37 -2.08
N ARG A 111 -20.83 2.18 -2.11
CA ARG A 111 -20.88 2.69 -1.94
C ARG A 111 -21.40 2.50 -1.30
N PRO A 112 -21.89 1.87 -1.12
CA PRO A 112 -21.98 1.70 -0.53
C PRO A 112 -22.47 1.33 -0.08
N LEU A 113 -22.50 0.71 -0.16
CA LEU A 113 -22.28 0.34 0.05
C LEU A 113 -22.71 0.27 0.45
N ARG A 114 -23.02 -0.15 0.40
CA ARG A 114 -22.81 -0.26 0.55
C ARG A 114 -23.13 -0.33 0.93
N TYR A 115 -23.62 -0.59 0.96
CA TYR A 115 -23.46 -0.62 1.21
C TYR A 115 -23.91 -0.44 1.42
N ARG A 116 -24.31 -0.94 1.25
CA ARG A 116 -24.11 -0.79 1.37
C ARG A 116 -24.40 -0.37 1.52
N LEU A 117 -25.12 -0.65 1.43
CA LEU A 117 -24.85 -0.09 1.54
C LEU A 117 -25.17 0.39 1.58
N ALA A 118 -25.93 0.10 1.36
CA ALA A 118 -25.66 0.71 1.25
C ALA A 118 -25.67 1.14 1.31
N GLY A 119 -26.06 0.73 1.12
CA GLY A 119 -25.56 1.15 0.89
C GLY A 119 -25.42 1.42 1.12
#